data_80269b5b0131b79cfc8997d4ee87d4c2
#
_entry.id   80269b5b0131b79cfc8997d4ee87d4c2
#
_cell.length_a   1.000
_cell.length_b   1.000
_cell.length_c   1.000
_cell.angle_alpha   90.00
_cell.angle_beta   90.00
_cell.angle_gamma   90.00
#
_symmetry.space_group_name_H-M   'P 1'
#
loop_
_entity.id
_entity.type
_entity.pdbx_description
1 polymer ?
#
loop_
_entity_poly.entity_id
_entity_poly.type
_entity_poly.pdbx_seq_one_letter_code
_entity_poly.pdbx_strand_id
1 'polypeptide(L)'
;MEPSTLVSLLQDQKTLVEAAALALPHKFDKCTYELGSLKQAVYLCITCAVPRGFCQACSISCHGDHEQIELFPKRNFRCDCPTRALTTPCKLSQEEGQNQKQPINTLNKYGQNFEGGGRFCRCHSLYDAEREREVMVQCLACEVSVVFFHSQLRMRY
;
A
#
# COMPACT_ATOMS: atom_id res chain seq x y z
N MET A 1 -4.38 -36.72 -19.58
CA MET A 1 -3.52 -35.76 -18.84
C MET A 1 -2.45 -36.56 -18.14
N GLU A 2 -1.23 -36.40 -18.55
CA GLU A 2 -0.08 -37.13 -18.02
C GLU A 2 0.19 -36.78 -16.55
N PRO A 3 0.47 -37.73 -15.66
CA PRO A 3 0.73 -37.46 -14.23
C PRO A 3 1.96 -36.60 -14.01
N SER A 4 2.88 -36.52 -14.96
CA SER A 4 4.01 -35.62 -14.97
C SER A 4 3.61 -34.14 -14.97
N THR A 5 2.48 -33.80 -15.57
CA THR A 5 1.99 -32.42 -15.66
C THR A 5 1.51 -31.88 -14.30
N LEU A 6 0.88 -32.71 -13.47
CA LEU A 6 0.40 -32.29 -12.15
C LEU A 6 1.57 -32.04 -11.18
N VAL A 7 2.57 -32.91 -11.19
CA VAL A 7 3.76 -32.76 -10.34
C VAL A 7 4.55 -31.51 -10.76
N SER A 8 4.70 -31.26 -12.06
CA SER A 8 5.34 -30.05 -12.56
C SER A 8 4.60 -28.80 -12.12
N LEU A 9 3.26 -28.76 -12.25
CA LEU A 9 2.45 -27.62 -11.82
C LEU A 9 2.56 -27.35 -10.32
N LEU A 10 2.60 -28.38 -9.50
CA LEU A 10 2.78 -28.22 -8.04
C LEU A 10 4.18 -27.71 -7.69
N GLN A 11 5.19 -28.15 -8.43
CA GLN A 11 6.57 -27.67 -8.27
C GLN A 11 6.69 -26.19 -8.66
N ASP A 12 6.10 -25.81 -9.80
CA ASP A 12 6.08 -24.42 -10.27
C ASP A 12 5.32 -23.52 -9.29
N GLN A 13 4.18 -23.98 -8.77
CA GLN A 13 3.44 -23.26 -7.76
C GLN A 13 4.26 -23.06 -6.47
N LYS A 14 4.96 -24.08 -6.03
CA LYS A 14 5.84 -23.99 -4.85
C LYS A 14 6.95 -22.97 -5.04
N THR A 15 7.61 -22.99 -6.21
CA THR A 15 8.68 -22.02 -6.56
C THR A 15 8.15 -20.58 -6.61
N LEU A 16 6.94 -20.38 -7.15
CA LEU A 16 6.29 -19.06 -7.17
C LEU A 16 5.94 -18.56 -5.76
N VAL A 17 5.45 -19.44 -4.89
CA VAL A 17 5.15 -19.11 -3.48
C VAL A 17 6.43 -18.74 -2.72
N GLU A 18 7.53 -19.49 -2.93
CA GLU A 18 8.82 -19.19 -2.31
C GLU A 18 9.40 -17.86 -2.82
N ALA A 19 9.33 -17.60 -4.13
CA ALA A 19 9.75 -16.33 -4.72
C ALA A 19 8.90 -15.16 -4.22
N ALA A 20 7.60 -15.34 -4.10
CA ALA A 20 6.70 -14.33 -3.53
C ALA A 20 7.01 -14.05 -2.04
N ALA A 21 7.32 -15.08 -1.26
CA ALA A 21 7.68 -14.93 0.15
C ALA A 21 9.00 -14.18 0.36
N LEU A 22 9.94 -14.29 -0.59
CA LEU A 22 11.19 -13.52 -0.58
C LEU A 22 10.96 -12.05 -0.98
N ALA A 23 10.08 -11.82 -1.95
CA ALA A 23 9.76 -10.47 -2.43
C ALA A 23 8.86 -9.70 -1.45
N LEU A 24 8.01 -10.40 -0.71
CA LEU A 24 7.01 -9.85 0.20
C LEU A 24 7.30 -10.34 1.63
N PRO A 25 8.05 -9.57 2.42
CA PRO A 25 8.54 -10.01 3.73
C PRO A 25 7.43 -10.23 4.77
N HIS A 26 6.18 -9.88 4.45
CA HIS A 26 5.04 -10.01 5.35
C HIS A 26 3.95 -10.88 4.74
N LYS A 27 3.45 -11.83 5.52
CA LYS A 27 2.31 -12.66 5.12
C LYS A 27 1.05 -11.80 4.99
N PHE A 28 0.19 -12.13 4.01
CA PHE A 28 -1.07 -11.41 3.77
C PHE A 28 -2.21 -11.82 4.69
N ASP A 29 -1.98 -12.75 5.61
CA ASP A 29 -2.95 -13.28 6.55
C ASP A 29 -3.14 -12.43 7.82
N LYS A 30 -2.27 -11.44 8.03
CA LYS A 30 -2.30 -10.58 9.21
C LYS A 30 -2.13 -9.10 8.86
N CYS A 31 -2.81 -8.25 9.61
CA CYS A 31 -2.58 -6.82 9.56
C CYS A 31 -1.22 -6.46 10.14
N THR A 32 -0.47 -5.57 9.48
CA THR A 32 0.84 -5.14 9.97
C THR A 32 0.78 -4.12 11.11
N TYR A 33 -0.40 -3.75 11.58
CA TYR A 33 -0.57 -2.76 12.65
C TYR A 33 0.22 -3.11 13.91
N GLU A 34 0.17 -4.37 14.33
CA GLU A 34 0.83 -4.86 15.55
C GLU A 34 2.36 -4.88 15.43
N LEU A 35 2.88 -4.97 14.21
CA LEU A 35 4.31 -4.92 13.96
C LEU A 35 4.90 -3.50 14.13
N GLY A 36 4.04 -2.50 14.34
CA GLY A 36 4.45 -1.11 14.48
C GLY A 36 4.75 -0.43 13.14
N SER A 37 5.63 0.56 13.18
CA SER A 37 6.05 1.28 11.98
C SER A 37 7.19 0.56 11.29
N LEU A 38 6.99 0.18 10.03
CA LEU A 38 7.96 -0.56 9.23
C LEU A 38 7.95 -0.09 7.78
N LYS A 39 8.96 -0.50 7.02
CA LYS A 39 8.99 -0.29 5.57
C LYS A 39 8.02 -1.25 4.91
N GLN A 40 7.02 -0.71 4.22
CA GLN A 40 6.01 -1.51 3.54
C GLN A 40 5.35 -0.77 2.38
N ALA A 41 4.73 -1.52 1.47
CA ALA A 41 3.79 -0.99 0.51
C ALA A 41 2.57 -0.40 1.23
N VAL A 42 2.08 0.72 0.74
CA VAL A 42 0.96 1.45 1.34
C VAL A 42 -0.13 1.65 0.28
N TYR A 43 -1.35 1.35 0.66
CA TYR A 43 -2.53 1.50 -0.18
C TYR A 43 -3.45 2.57 0.40
N LEU A 44 -4.06 3.34 -0.48
CA LEU A 44 -5.05 4.36 -0.14
C LEU A 44 -6.40 3.92 -0.68
N CYS A 45 -7.44 3.93 0.15
CA CYS A 45 -8.81 3.70 -0.30
C CYS A 45 -9.48 5.02 -0.69
N ILE A 46 -9.97 5.08 -1.93
CA ILE A 46 -10.75 6.23 -2.41
C ILE A 46 -12.21 6.12 -1.98
N THR A 47 -12.73 4.91 -1.88
CA THR A 47 -14.12 4.65 -1.46
C THR A 47 -14.38 4.99 0.00
N CYS A 48 -13.38 4.74 0.89
CA CYS A 48 -13.48 5.16 2.29
C CYS A 48 -13.28 6.67 2.39
N ALA A 49 -14.25 7.38 2.91
CA ALA A 49 -14.33 8.85 2.94
C ALA A 49 -13.13 9.59 3.57
N VAL A 50 -12.23 8.86 4.22
CA VAL A 50 -11.05 9.42 4.87
C VAL A 50 -9.78 8.91 4.18
N PRO A 51 -8.91 9.77 3.67
CA PRO A 51 -7.67 9.37 3.00
C PRO A 51 -6.66 8.82 4.02
N ARG A 52 -6.75 7.55 4.33
CA ARG A 52 -5.86 6.82 5.23
C ARG A 52 -5.25 5.63 4.53
N GLY A 53 -3.99 5.38 4.87
CA GLY A 53 -3.25 4.28 4.29
C GLY A 53 -3.36 2.99 5.10
N PHE A 54 -3.24 1.89 4.41
CA PHE A 54 -3.25 0.55 5.01
C PHE A 54 -2.24 -0.37 4.30
N CYS A 55 -1.95 -1.48 4.96
CA CYS A 55 -1.01 -2.47 4.45
C CYS A 55 -1.62 -3.31 3.32
N GLN A 56 -0.79 -4.03 2.61
CA GLN A 56 -1.19 -4.90 1.51
C GLN A 56 -2.18 -5.99 1.96
N ALA A 57 -1.99 -6.59 3.12
CA ALA A 57 -2.93 -7.58 3.63
C ALA A 57 -4.35 -7.00 3.79
N CYS A 58 -4.46 -5.78 4.31
CA CYS A 58 -5.75 -5.08 4.45
C CYS A 58 -6.30 -4.61 3.11
N SER A 59 -5.47 -4.27 2.12
CA SER A 59 -5.96 -3.92 0.79
C SER A 59 -6.74 -5.08 0.18
N ILE A 60 -6.25 -6.29 0.32
CA ILE A 60 -6.90 -7.49 -0.19
C ILE A 60 -8.11 -7.89 0.66
N SER A 61 -7.92 -8.03 1.98
CA SER A 61 -8.92 -8.65 2.84
C SER A 61 -10.02 -7.71 3.34
N CYS A 62 -9.70 -6.44 3.56
CA CYS A 62 -10.61 -5.46 4.15
C CYS A 62 -11.21 -4.50 3.14
N HIS A 63 -10.47 -4.20 2.08
CA HIS A 63 -10.82 -3.19 1.08
C HIS A 63 -10.82 -3.75 -0.36
N GLY A 64 -10.83 -5.08 -0.55
CA GLY A 64 -10.77 -5.71 -1.87
C GLY A 64 -11.87 -5.28 -2.84
N ASP A 65 -13.05 -4.95 -2.33
CA ASP A 65 -14.20 -4.46 -3.11
C ASP A 65 -14.21 -2.93 -3.28
N HIS A 66 -13.20 -2.24 -2.74
CA HIS A 66 -13.09 -0.79 -2.80
C HIS A 66 -12.14 -0.35 -3.92
N GLU A 67 -12.36 0.84 -4.44
CA GLU A 67 -11.41 1.51 -5.31
C GLU A 67 -10.19 1.94 -4.51
N GLN A 68 -9.01 1.51 -4.95
CA GLN A 68 -7.75 1.67 -4.22
C GLN A 68 -6.65 2.19 -5.14
N ILE A 69 -5.75 2.96 -4.55
CA ILE A 69 -4.50 3.40 -5.19
C ILE A 69 -3.33 2.81 -4.41
N GLU A 70 -2.44 2.12 -5.10
CA GLU A 70 -1.15 1.74 -4.53
C GLU A 70 -0.24 2.97 -4.52
N LEU A 71 0.30 3.29 -3.35
CA LEU A 71 1.30 4.33 -3.18
C LEU A 71 2.71 3.71 -3.21
N PHE A 72 3.72 4.57 -3.36
CA PHE A 72 5.10 4.12 -3.19
C PHE A 72 5.34 3.62 -1.76
N PRO A 73 6.22 2.59 -1.58
CA PRO A 73 6.56 2.09 -0.26
C PRO A 73 7.02 3.21 0.67
N LYS A 74 6.52 3.20 1.90
CA LYS A 74 6.93 4.11 2.97
C LYS A 74 7.88 3.40 3.91
N ARG A 75 8.93 4.11 4.37
CA ARG A 75 9.96 3.54 5.27
C ARG A 75 9.46 3.35 6.69
N ASN A 76 8.61 4.26 7.15
CA ASN A 76 8.04 4.25 8.50
C ASN A 76 6.53 4.44 8.38
N PHE A 77 5.82 3.35 8.19
CA PHE A 77 4.37 3.38 8.06
C PHE A 77 3.73 2.28 8.91
N ARG A 78 2.71 2.63 9.67
CA ARG A 78 1.88 1.71 10.44
C ARG A 78 0.49 1.67 9.85
N CYS A 79 -0.07 0.49 9.63
CA CYS A 79 -1.39 0.32 9.03
C CYS A 79 -2.47 1.07 9.83
N ASP A 80 -3.34 1.83 9.17
CA ASP A 80 -4.46 2.54 9.82
C ASP A 80 -5.79 1.78 9.75
N CYS A 81 -5.83 0.61 9.09
CA CYS A 81 -7.07 -0.15 8.94
C CYS A 81 -7.77 -0.48 10.27
N PRO A 82 -7.08 -0.95 11.34
CA PRO A 82 -7.73 -1.26 12.61
C PRO A 82 -7.98 -0.03 13.49
N THR A 83 -7.57 1.16 13.06
CA THR A 83 -7.68 2.37 13.88
C THR A 83 -9.06 3.04 13.77
N ARG A 84 -9.31 3.97 14.68
CA ARG A 84 -10.52 4.81 14.65
C ARG A 84 -10.58 5.77 13.45
N ALA A 85 -9.49 5.85 12.69
CA ALA A 85 -9.42 6.69 11.50
C ALA A 85 -10.26 6.15 10.34
N LEU A 86 -10.49 4.83 10.29
CA LEU A 86 -11.35 4.20 9.29
C LEU A 86 -12.65 3.70 9.92
N THR A 87 -13.76 3.83 9.20
CA THR A 87 -15.08 3.38 9.67
C THR A 87 -15.23 1.86 9.59
N THR A 88 -14.61 1.25 8.59
CA THR A 88 -14.65 -0.19 8.36
C THR A 88 -13.79 -0.94 9.40
N PRO A 89 -14.30 -2.00 10.01
CA PRO A 89 -13.49 -2.83 10.92
C PRO A 89 -12.43 -3.62 10.14
N CYS A 90 -11.26 -3.80 10.75
CA CYS A 90 -10.22 -4.63 10.17
C CYS A 90 -10.54 -6.12 10.33
N LYS A 91 -10.73 -6.83 9.22
CA LYS A 91 -11.01 -8.28 9.21
C LYS A 91 -9.83 -9.14 9.66
N LEU A 92 -8.62 -8.58 9.62
CA LEU A 92 -7.36 -9.26 9.96
C LEU A 92 -6.85 -8.93 11.37
N SER A 93 -7.54 -8.06 12.10
CA SER A 93 -7.23 -7.79 13.50
C SER A 93 -7.78 -8.92 14.36
N GLN A 94 -6.91 -9.69 15.02
CA GLN A 94 -7.26 -10.94 15.67
C GLN A 94 -7.89 -10.79 17.08
N GLU A 95 -8.23 -9.60 17.50
CA GLU A 95 -8.94 -9.44 18.77
C GLU A 95 -10.43 -9.77 18.59
N GLU A 96 -10.75 -11.05 18.57
CA GLU A 96 -12.10 -11.56 18.73
C GLU A 96 -12.68 -11.05 20.05
N GLY A 97 -13.62 -10.13 19.97
CA GLY A 97 -14.37 -9.63 21.11
C GLY A 97 -14.15 -8.20 21.52
N GLN A 98 -13.18 -7.49 20.97
CA GLN A 98 -13.03 -6.05 21.20
C GLN A 98 -13.46 -5.27 19.97
N ASN A 99 -14.70 -4.78 19.95
CA ASN A 99 -15.15 -3.72 19.04
C ASN A 99 -14.39 -2.39 19.26
N GLN A 100 -13.28 -2.40 19.97
CA GLN A 100 -12.48 -1.20 20.22
C GLN A 100 -11.46 -1.03 19.10
N LYS A 101 -11.76 -0.09 18.24
CA LYS A 101 -10.80 0.35 17.26
C LYS A 101 -9.54 0.92 17.93
N GLN A 102 -8.41 0.58 17.37
CA GLN A 102 -7.11 1.03 17.85
C GLN A 102 -6.96 2.57 17.75
N PRO A 103 -6.08 3.18 18.54
CA PRO A 103 -5.80 4.62 18.44
C PRO A 103 -5.23 4.98 17.07
N ILE A 104 -5.49 6.21 16.65
CA ILE A 104 -4.99 6.73 15.37
C ILE A 104 -3.46 6.82 15.40
N ASN A 105 -2.82 6.42 14.31
CA ASN A 105 -1.37 6.54 14.17
C ASN A 105 -0.96 7.99 13.88
N THR A 106 -0.53 8.71 14.91
CA THR A 106 -0.12 10.11 14.80
C THR A 106 1.25 10.28 14.13
N LEU A 107 2.05 9.22 14.09
CA LEU A 107 3.39 9.23 13.46
C LEU A 107 3.35 9.02 11.95
N ASN A 108 2.24 8.53 11.41
CA ASN A 108 2.09 8.38 9.96
C ASN A 108 2.10 9.78 9.31
N LYS A 109 2.99 9.96 8.35
CA LYS A 109 3.05 11.20 7.57
C LYS A 109 2.18 11.02 6.33
N TYR A 110 1.03 11.68 6.36
CA TYR A 110 0.14 11.83 5.22
C TYR A 110 0.50 13.12 4.50
N GLY A 111 1.34 13.02 3.47
CA GLY A 111 1.65 14.16 2.62
C GLY A 111 0.62 14.32 1.51
N GLN A 112 0.89 15.21 0.58
CA GLN A 112 0.03 15.52 -0.56
C GLN A 112 -0.41 14.30 -1.40
N ASN A 113 0.29 13.18 -1.32
CA ASN A 113 -0.08 11.93 -2.00
C ASN A 113 -1.40 11.35 -1.47
N PHE A 114 -1.78 11.69 -0.23
CA PHE A 114 -3.03 11.30 0.40
C PHE A 114 -4.12 12.35 0.23
N GLU A 115 -3.73 13.61 0.03
CA GLU A 115 -4.65 14.71 -0.20
C GLU A 115 -5.01 14.77 -1.69
N GLY A 116 -6.26 14.47 -2.02
CA GLY A 116 -6.78 14.63 -3.38
C GLY A 116 -6.60 13.45 -4.33
N GLY A 117 -6.53 12.21 -3.81
CA GLY A 117 -6.80 11.00 -4.59
C GLY A 117 -5.90 10.80 -5.81
N GLY A 118 -4.64 10.42 -5.62
CA GLY A 118 -3.78 10.02 -6.74
C GLY A 118 -2.84 11.09 -7.28
N ARG A 119 -2.52 12.10 -6.49
CA ARG A 119 -1.50 13.09 -6.84
C ARG A 119 -0.14 12.65 -6.31
N PHE A 120 0.64 12.00 -7.15
CA PHE A 120 1.95 11.46 -6.76
C PHE A 120 3.09 12.45 -6.97
N CYS A 121 2.98 13.27 -8.02
CA CYS A 121 4.02 14.20 -8.41
C CYS A 121 3.91 15.52 -7.65
N ARG A 122 5.08 16.12 -7.38
CA ARG A 122 5.18 17.50 -6.84
C ARG A 122 4.50 18.55 -7.73
N CYS A 123 4.20 18.24 -8.98
CA CYS A 123 3.46 19.12 -9.89
C CYS A 123 1.97 19.23 -9.57
N HIS A 124 1.46 18.42 -8.62
CA HIS A 124 0.05 18.35 -8.22
C HIS A 124 -0.93 17.89 -9.32
N SER A 125 -0.43 17.36 -10.45
CA SER A 125 -1.29 16.74 -11.46
C SER A 125 -1.84 15.41 -10.97
N LEU A 126 -3.07 15.09 -11.36
CA LEU A 126 -3.63 13.77 -11.14
C LEU A 126 -2.85 12.74 -11.97
N TYR A 127 -2.56 11.62 -11.35
CA TYR A 127 -1.92 10.50 -12.01
C TYR A 127 -2.96 9.71 -12.82
N ASP A 128 -2.64 9.46 -14.07
CA ASP A 128 -3.43 8.63 -14.96
C ASP A 128 -2.52 7.50 -15.50
N ALA A 129 -2.72 6.30 -14.97
CA ALA A 129 -1.89 5.14 -15.31
C ALA A 129 -1.94 4.76 -16.79
N GLU A 130 -3.01 5.12 -17.53
CA GLU A 130 -3.15 4.84 -18.95
C GLU A 130 -2.38 5.84 -19.82
N ARG A 131 -2.23 7.06 -19.34
CA ARG A 131 -1.58 8.17 -20.08
C ARG A 131 -0.13 8.39 -19.66
N GLU A 132 0.19 8.04 -18.40
CA GLU A 132 1.53 8.29 -17.87
C GLU A 132 2.52 7.28 -18.42
N ARG A 133 3.44 7.74 -19.24
CA ARG A 133 4.53 6.94 -19.81
C ARG A 133 5.89 7.32 -19.23
N GLU A 134 5.92 8.30 -18.36
CA GLU A 134 7.15 8.82 -17.78
C GLU A 134 7.52 8.07 -16.50
N VAL A 135 8.81 7.88 -16.30
CA VAL A 135 9.32 7.25 -15.10
C VAL A 135 9.12 8.18 -13.91
N MET A 136 8.46 7.68 -12.87
CA MET A 136 8.37 8.35 -11.59
C MET A 136 9.50 7.93 -10.67
N VAL A 137 10.12 8.88 -10.01
CA VAL A 137 11.19 8.66 -9.05
C VAL A 137 10.73 9.14 -7.67
N GLN A 138 10.88 8.30 -6.66
CA GLN A 138 10.59 8.67 -5.28
C GLN A 138 11.79 9.35 -4.64
N CYS A 139 11.58 10.51 -4.03
CA CYS A 139 12.61 11.17 -3.22
C CYS A 139 12.92 10.36 -1.97
N LEU A 140 14.20 10.03 -1.75
CA LEU A 140 14.64 9.26 -0.58
C LEU A 140 14.47 10.03 0.74
N ALA A 141 14.44 11.36 0.72
CA ALA A 141 14.33 12.18 1.92
C ALA A 141 12.87 12.38 2.36
N CYS A 142 12.00 12.87 1.46
CA CYS A 142 10.62 13.22 1.79
C CYS A 142 9.58 12.20 1.30
N GLU A 143 10.00 11.17 0.57
CA GLU A 143 9.15 10.10 0.00
C GLU A 143 8.06 10.61 -0.96
N VAL A 144 8.18 11.84 -1.44
CA VAL A 144 7.32 12.38 -2.50
C VAL A 144 7.83 11.91 -3.85
N SER A 145 6.92 11.52 -4.72
CA SER A 145 7.27 11.09 -6.08
C SER A 145 7.36 12.30 -7.01
N VAL A 146 8.22 12.18 -8.01
CA VAL A 146 8.42 13.21 -9.03
C VAL A 146 8.49 12.52 -10.38
N VAL A 147 7.72 12.99 -11.36
CA VAL A 147 7.86 12.58 -12.75
C VAL A 147 9.14 13.18 -13.31
N PHE A 148 9.96 12.36 -13.95
CA PHE A 148 11.34 12.71 -14.31
C PHE A 148 11.44 13.99 -15.17
N PHE A 149 10.59 14.15 -16.14
CA PHE A 149 10.58 15.35 -17.00
C PHE A 149 10.14 16.63 -16.26
N HIS A 150 9.25 16.51 -15.30
CA HIS A 150 8.85 17.66 -14.47
C HIS A 150 9.95 18.13 -13.52
N SER A 151 10.92 17.28 -13.19
CA SER A 151 12.05 17.64 -12.33
C SER A 151 13.05 18.55 -13.03
N GLN A 152 13.24 18.41 -14.35
CA GLN A 152 14.18 19.23 -15.11
C GLN A 152 13.67 20.67 -15.33
N LEU A 153 12.35 20.87 -15.35
CA LEU A 153 11.76 22.20 -15.55
C LEU A 153 11.67 23.07 -14.30
N ARG A 154 11.90 22.53 -13.11
CA ARG A 154 11.76 23.26 -11.83
C ARG A 154 12.98 23.24 -10.90
N MET A 155 14.14 22.85 -11.37
CA MET A 155 15.40 23.13 -10.66
C MET A 155 15.92 24.53 -10.98
N ARG A 156 15.05 25.52 -10.97
CA ARG A 156 15.46 26.92 -10.83
C ARG A 156 15.01 27.36 -9.43
N TYR A 157 15.99 27.64 -8.61
CA TYR A 157 15.96 28.13 -7.24
C TYR A 157 14.95 29.25 -6.99
#